data_c75f3f703bb799ffd4da9e51396d4e58
#
_entry.id   c75f3f703bb799ffd4da9e51396d4e58
#
_cell.length_a   1.000
_cell.length_b   1.000
_cell.length_c   1.000
_cell.angle_alpha   90.00
_cell.angle_beta   90.00
_cell.angle_gamma   90.00
#
_symmetry.space_group_name_H-M   'P 1'
#
loop_
_entity.id
_entity.type
_entity.pdbx_description
1 polymer ?
#
loop_
_entity_poly.entity_id
_entity_poly.type
_entity_poly.pdbx_seq_one_letter_code
_entity_poly.pdbx_strand_id
1 'polypeptide(L)'
;YQDVSEKLANYDELRTDDKVKDFLIASDGEFVEMCKNAVQFLNMDVLEINVERGVRVDILATESESKWRNTRRMKRFIRIIRTNDTLGDSVVREALEAMKEMGCNKSMVITSNKFSRQAIDYAETRPIDLIDRDGLSKLLKRAAAPRTEKAD
;
A
#
# COMPACT_ATOMS: atom_id res chain seq x y z
N TYR A 1 5.19 24.42 -26.70
CA TYR A 1 6.59 24.30 -26.37
C TYR A 1 6.81 23.19 -25.38
N GLN A 2 7.76 22.36 -25.72
CA GLN A 2 8.07 21.17 -24.95
C GLN A 2 8.55 21.49 -23.54
N ASP A 3 9.27 22.60 -23.39
CA ASP A 3 9.81 23.00 -22.09
C ASP A 3 8.73 23.19 -21.05
N VAL A 4 7.63 23.79 -21.43
CA VAL A 4 6.53 24.05 -20.50
C VAL A 4 5.90 22.74 -20.05
N SER A 5 5.67 21.85 -20.98
CA SER A 5 5.09 20.53 -20.67
C SER A 5 6.00 19.72 -19.76
N GLU A 6 7.30 19.76 -20.05
CA GLU A 6 8.28 19.04 -19.25
C GLU A 6 8.34 19.58 -17.83
N LYS A 7 8.29 20.90 -17.68
CA LYS A 7 8.31 21.51 -16.34
C LYS A 7 7.07 21.13 -15.54
N LEU A 8 5.92 21.08 -16.19
CA LEU A 8 4.71 20.69 -15.49
C LEU A 8 4.74 19.22 -15.07
N ALA A 9 5.23 18.36 -15.95
CA ALA A 9 5.36 16.95 -15.64
C ALA A 9 6.33 16.74 -14.49
N ASN A 10 7.46 17.44 -14.51
CA ASN A 10 8.45 17.34 -13.43
C ASN A 10 7.90 17.85 -12.12
N TYR A 11 7.08 18.88 -12.17
CA TYR A 11 6.48 19.43 -10.97
C TYR A 11 5.54 18.43 -10.31
N ASP A 12 4.75 17.73 -11.11
CA ASP A 12 3.86 16.69 -10.60
C ASP A 12 4.65 15.52 -10.02
N GLU A 13 5.74 15.14 -10.69
CA GLU A 13 6.61 14.09 -10.18
C GLU A 13 7.23 14.48 -8.85
N LEU A 14 7.67 15.72 -8.72
CA LEU A 14 8.25 16.21 -7.48
C LEU A 14 7.24 16.17 -6.34
N ARG A 15 6.00 16.54 -6.61
CA ARG A 15 4.95 16.49 -5.59
C ARG A 15 4.65 15.06 -5.18
N THR A 16 4.67 14.16 -6.14
CA THR A 16 4.47 12.73 -5.90
C THR A 16 5.61 12.19 -5.04
N ASP A 17 6.84 12.58 -5.40
CA ASP A 17 8.01 12.16 -4.65
C ASP A 17 8.00 12.70 -3.23
N ASP A 18 7.49 13.90 -3.02
CA ASP A 18 7.41 14.50 -1.69
C ASP A 18 6.55 13.65 -0.75
N LYS A 19 5.44 13.14 -1.24
CA LYS A 19 4.58 12.28 -0.41
C LYS A 19 5.28 10.99 -0.03
N VAL A 20 6.01 10.39 -0.95
CA VAL A 20 6.77 9.19 -0.67
C VAL A 20 7.94 9.49 0.25
N LYS A 21 8.59 10.64 0.07
CA LYS A 21 9.67 11.05 0.96
C LYS A 21 9.16 11.25 2.38
N ASP A 22 8.00 11.89 2.54
CA ASP A 22 7.39 12.04 3.86
C ASP A 22 7.13 10.68 4.49
N PHE A 23 6.67 9.76 3.70
CA PHE A 23 6.43 8.38 4.14
C PHE A 23 7.72 7.72 4.61
N LEU A 24 8.80 7.92 3.87
CA LEU A 24 10.09 7.30 4.19
C LEU A 24 10.73 7.85 5.46
N ILE A 25 10.51 9.12 5.75
CA ILE A 25 11.12 9.77 6.92
C ILE A 25 10.18 9.89 8.11
N ALA A 26 8.95 9.45 7.97
CA ALA A 26 7.95 9.54 9.04
C ALA A 26 8.42 8.76 10.27
N SER A 27 8.05 9.24 11.45
CA SER A 27 8.29 8.49 12.68
C SER A 27 7.49 7.19 12.62
N ASP A 28 7.82 6.25 13.49
CA ASP A 28 7.12 4.98 13.51
C ASP A 28 5.61 5.16 13.70
N GLY A 29 5.22 6.06 14.59
CA GLY A 29 3.80 6.34 14.81
C GLY A 29 3.12 6.93 13.59
N GLU A 30 3.78 7.89 12.95
CA GLU A 30 3.25 8.51 11.73
C GLU A 30 3.18 7.49 10.59
N PHE A 31 4.20 6.66 10.48
CA PHE A 31 4.24 5.62 9.46
C PHE A 31 3.03 4.68 9.61
N VAL A 32 2.75 4.25 10.83
CA VAL A 32 1.62 3.38 11.11
C VAL A 32 0.30 4.07 10.73
N GLU A 33 0.17 5.34 11.08
CA GLU A 33 -1.04 6.10 10.74
C GLU A 33 -1.22 6.24 9.23
N MET A 34 -0.14 6.49 8.53
CA MET A 34 -0.19 6.57 7.07
C MET A 34 -0.60 5.24 6.45
N CYS A 35 -0.11 4.14 7.02
CA CYS A 35 -0.49 2.81 6.56
C CYS A 35 -1.97 2.52 6.81
N LYS A 36 -2.46 2.87 7.99
CA LYS A 36 -3.88 2.71 8.31
C LYS A 36 -4.76 3.49 7.36
N ASN A 37 -4.39 4.74 7.12
CA ASN A 37 -5.16 5.60 6.23
C ASN A 37 -5.20 5.06 4.81
N ALA A 38 -4.07 4.54 4.33
CA ALA A 38 -4.01 3.94 3.00
C ALA A 38 -4.93 2.73 2.89
N VAL A 39 -4.93 1.88 3.91
CA VAL A 39 -5.77 0.69 3.92
C VAL A 39 -7.25 1.07 3.98
N GLN A 40 -7.59 2.04 4.80
CA GLN A 40 -8.97 2.51 4.90
C GLN A 40 -9.43 3.13 3.58
N PHE A 41 -8.51 3.80 2.90
CA PHE A 41 -8.82 4.36 1.58
C PHE A 41 -9.14 3.27 0.56
N LEU A 42 -8.60 2.08 0.75
CA LEU A 42 -8.88 0.94 -0.10
C LEU A 42 -10.19 0.24 0.27
N ASN A 43 -10.99 0.85 1.14
CA ASN A 43 -12.27 0.31 1.62
C ASN A 43 -12.11 -0.99 2.39
N MET A 44 -11.10 -1.02 3.23
CA MET A 44 -10.87 -2.16 4.11
C MET A 44 -10.81 -1.71 5.56
N ASP A 45 -11.31 -2.55 6.45
CA ASP A 45 -11.28 -2.30 7.88
C ASP A 45 -10.08 -3.04 8.48
N VAL A 46 -9.32 -2.34 9.29
CA VAL A 46 -8.13 -2.89 9.92
C VAL A 46 -8.53 -3.71 11.15
N LEU A 47 -8.13 -4.98 11.17
CA LEU A 47 -8.38 -5.87 12.30
C LEU A 47 -7.18 -5.94 13.22
N GLU A 48 -5.99 -6.06 12.65
CA GLU A 48 -4.74 -6.18 13.40
C GLU A 48 -3.63 -5.47 12.68
N ILE A 49 -2.70 -4.91 13.44
CA ILE A 49 -1.50 -4.28 12.90
C ILE A 49 -0.30 -4.76 13.68
N ASN A 50 0.72 -5.21 12.97
CA ASN A 50 2.01 -5.54 13.55
C ASN A 50 3.08 -4.69 12.88
N VAL A 51 3.85 -3.99 13.69
CA VAL A 51 4.91 -3.09 13.20
C VAL A 51 6.25 -3.73 13.49
N GLU A 52 7.10 -3.78 12.48
CA GLU A 52 8.44 -4.32 12.65
C GLU A 52 9.47 -3.25 12.41
N ARG A 53 10.05 -2.75 13.49
CA ARG A 53 11.16 -1.78 13.49
C ARG A 53 10.97 -0.55 12.61
N GLY A 54 9.72 -0.13 12.40
CA GLY A 54 9.47 1.04 11.57
C GLY A 54 9.80 0.86 10.09
N VAL A 55 10.06 -0.36 9.66
CA VAL A 55 10.39 -0.67 8.28
C VAL A 55 9.23 -1.36 7.59
N ARG A 56 8.52 -2.18 8.33
CA ARG A 56 7.47 -2.99 7.78
C ARG A 56 6.25 -2.98 8.69
N VAL A 57 5.09 -2.88 8.08
CA VAL A 57 3.82 -2.99 8.79
C VAL A 57 3.02 -4.10 8.14
N ASP A 58 2.60 -5.06 8.95
CA ASP A 58 1.73 -6.14 8.49
C ASP A 58 0.33 -5.85 9.02
N ILE A 59 -0.63 -5.82 8.14
CA ILE A 59 -2.01 -5.51 8.48
C ILE A 59 -2.91 -6.67 8.10
N LEU A 60 -3.72 -7.09 9.07
CA LEU A 60 -4.81 -8.00 8.78
C LEU A 60 -6.05 -7.14 8.63
N ALA A 61 -6.68 -7.20 7.48
CA ALA A 61 -7.82 -6.37 7.18
C ALA A 61 -8.96 -7.20 6.61
N THR A 62 -10.14 -6.64 6.63
CA THR A 62 -11.29 -7.28 6.02
C THR A 62 -11.99 -6.24 5.15
N GLU A 63 -12.68 -6.69 4.13
CA GLU A 63 -13.41 -5.77 3.27
C GLU A 63 -14.44 -5.02 4.09
N SER A 64 -14.58 -3.75 3.81
CA SER A 64 -15.55 -2.92 4.48
C SER A 64 -16.94 -3.46 4.21
N GLU A 65 -17.87 -3.07 5.08
CA GLU A 65 -19.23 -3.56 5.08
C GLU A 65 -19.78 -3.85 3.70
N SER A 66 -20.18 -5.10 3.51
CA SER A 66 -20.81 -5.54 2.27
C SER A 66 -22.29 -5.19 2.30
N LYS A 67 -22.84 -4.86 1.15
CA LYS A 67 -24.28 -4.64 1.00
C LYS A 67 -25.05 -5.94 1.22
N TRP A 68 -24.36 -7.05 1.11
CA TRP A 68 -24.97 -8.36 1.24
C TRP A 68 -24.68 -8.92 2.63
N ARG A 69 -25.66 -8.92 3.47
CA ARG A 69 -25.48 -9.35 4.86
C ARG A 69 -25.00 -10.78 5.03
N ASN A 70 -25.29 -11.62 4.08
CA ASN A 70 -24.93 -13.02 4.17
C ASN A 70 -23.54 -13.33 3.63
N THR A 71 -22.85 -12.33 3.11
CA THR A 71 -21.54 -12.54 2.53
C THR A 71 -20.49 -12.49 3.63
N ARG A 72 -19.69 -13.53 3.72
CA ARG A 72 -18.56 -13.53 4.63
C ARG A 72 -17.57 -12.46 4.21
N ARG A 73 -17.13 -11.69 5.17
CA ARG A 73 -16.07 -10.73 4.92
C ARG A 73 -14.77 -11.48 4.70
N MET A 74 -14.14 -11.23 3.57
CA MET A 74 -12.89 -11.88 3.24
C MET A 74 -11.75 -11.16 3.95
N LYS A 75 -10.91 -11.95 4.59
CA LYS A 75 -9.71 -11.40 5.25
C LYS A 75 -8.62 -11.23 4.21
N ARG A 76 -7.90 -10.14 4.35
CA ARG A 76 -6.80 -9.82 3.46
C ARG A 76 -5.57 -9.51 4.28
N PHE A 77 -4.44 -9.98 3.80
CA PHE A 77 -3.16 -9.71 4.43
C PHE A 77 -2.45 -8.62 3.61
N ILE A 78 -2.05 -7.53 4.28
CA ILE A 78 -1.39 -6.42 3.62
C ILE A 78 -0.06 -6.18 4.30
N ARG A 79 0.99 -6.21 3.52
CA ARG A 79 2.35 -5.93 4.00
C ARG A 79 2.84 -4.65 3.35
N ILE A 80 3.20 -3.68 4.17
CA ILE A 80 3.69 -2.40 3.70
C ILE A 80 5.15 -2.28 4.11
N ILE A 81 6.03 -2.11 3.13
CA ILE A 81 7.47 -2.06 3.36
C ILE A 81 8.00 -0.73 2.87
N ARG A 82 8.59 0.05 3.80
CA ARG A 82 9.25 1.28 3.39
C ARG A 82 10.74 1.00 3.24
N THR A 83 11.23 1.20 2.05
CA THR A 83 12.60 0.86 1.70
C THR A 83 13.04 1.65 0.48
N ASN A 84 14.35 1.77 0.32
CA ASN A 84 14.93 2.34 -0.89
C ASN A 84 15.42 1.25 -1.85
N ASP A 85 15.20 0.00 -1.51
CA ASP A 85 15.64 -1.12 -2.32
C ASP A 85 14.54 -1.68 -3.19
N THR A 86 14.92 -2.24 -4.31
CA THR A 86 13.99 -2.98 -5.18
C THR A 86 13.69 -4.33 -4.52
N LEU A 87 12.41 -4.66 -4.44
CA LEU A 87 12.00 -5.90 -3.80
C LEU A 87 11.93 -7.05 -4.81
N GLY A 88 12.49 -8.18 -4.44
CA GLY A 88 12.53 -9.35 -5.29
C GLY A 88 11.38 -10.31 -5.01
N ASP A 89 11.39 -11.43 -5.73
CA ASP A 89 10.35 -12.44 -5.61
C ASP A 89 10.29 -13.10 -4.22
N SER A 90 11.40 -13.11 -3.49
CA SER A 90 11.40 -13.66 -2.13
C SER A 90 10.42 -12.93 -1.23
N VAL A 91 10.32 -11.61 -1.39
CA VAL A 91 9.38 -10.79 -0.61
C VAL A 91 7.96 -11.22 -0.91
N VAL A 92 7.65 -11.47 -2.17
CA VAL A 92 6.32 -11.90 -2.60
C VAL A 92 5.99 -13.27 -2.02
N ARG A 93 6.96 -14.18 -2.05
CA ARG A 93 6.77 -15.52 -1.48
C ARG A 93 6.50 -15.48 0.01
N GLU A 94 7.27 -14.68 0.72
CA GLU A 94 7.08 -14.53 2.17
C GLU A 94 5.72 -13.96 2.51
N ALA A 95 5.26 -13.00 1.72
CA ALA A 95 3.95 -12.42 1.93
C ALA A 95 2.84 -13.45 1.69
N LEU A 96 3.01 -14.30 0.68
CA LEU A 96 2.04 -15.36 0.41
C LEU A 96 2.00 -16.39 1.53
N GLU A 97 3.15 -16.72 2.08
CA GLU A 97 3.21 -17.65 3.22
C GLU A 97 2.51 -17.06 4.44
N ALA A 98 2.79 -15.79 4.73
CA ALA A 98 2.14 -15.11 5.84
C ALA A 98 0.63 -15.05 5.63
N MET A 99 0.20 -14.80 4.41
CA MET A 99 -1.21 -14.80 4.06
C MET A 99 -1.87 -16.14 4.41
N LYS A 100 -1.23 -17.23 4.04
CA LYS A 100 -1.76 -18.56 4.31
C LYS A 100 -1.79 -18.86 5.80
N GLU A 101 -0.74 -18.48 6.51
CA GLU A 101 -0.68 -18.69 7.95
C GLU A 101 -1.77 -17.94 8.69
N MET A 102 -2.15 -16.78 8.20
CA MET A 102 -3.19 -15.97 8.81
C MET A 102 -4.59 -16.32 8.31
N GLY A 103 -4.69 -17.31 7.43
CA GLY A 103 -5.97 -17.76 6.92
C GLY A 103 -6.63 -16.77 5.99
N CYS A 104 -5.83 -15.96 5.31
CA CYS A 104 -6.36 -14.97 4.36
C CYS A 104 -6.44 -15.55 2.96
N ASN A 105 -7.36 -15.03 2.17
CA ASN A 105 -7.54 -15.49 0.80
C ASN A 105 -6.74 -14.72 -0.22
N LYS A 106 -6.34 -13.51 0.14
CA LYS A 106 -5.63 -12.64 -0.76
C LYS A 106 -4.67 -11.77 0.03
N SER A 107 -3.59 -11.36 -0.61
CA SER A 107 -2.63 -10.46 0.03
C SER A 107 -2.26 -9.33 -0.90
N MET A 108 -1.56 -8.35 -0.32
CA MET A 108 -1.11 -7.18 -1.04
C MET A 108 0.22 -6.75 -0.44
N VAL A 109 1.18 -6.43 -1.28
CA VAL A 109 2.45 -5.87 -0.82
C VAL A 109 2.58 -4.47 -1.38
N ILE A 110 2.78 -3.51 -0.50
CA ILE A 110 2.94 -2.10 -0.86
C ILE A 110 4.36 -1.68 -0.50
N THR A 111 5.05 -1.06 -1.42
CA THR A 111 6.42 -0.62 -1.17
C THR A 111 6.62 0.83 -1.58
N SER A 112 7.61 1.45 -0.96
CA SER A 112 8.02 2.82 -1.30
C SER A 112 9.04 2.85 -2.44
N ASN A 113 9.37 1.69 -2.99
CA ASN A 113 10.27 1.59 -4.14
C ASN A 113 9.58 0.78 -5.23
N LYS A 114 10.25 -0.13 -5.85
CA LYS A 114 9.67 -0.92 -6.93
C LYS A 114 9.94 -2.40 -6.72
N PHE A 115 9.25 -3.20 -7.52
CA PHE A 115 9.44 -4.65 -7.52
C PHE A 115 10.26 -5.04 -8.73
N SER A 116 11.06 -6.09 -8.57
CA SER A 116 11.81 -6.63 -9.69
C SER A 116 10.85 -7.28 -10.69
N ARG A 117 11.32 -7.50 -11.89
CA ARG A 117 10.54 -8.18 -12.90
C ARG A 117 10.11 -9.56 -12.42
N GLN A 118 11.03 -10.24 -11.74
CA GLN A 118 10.76 -11.58 -11.21
C GLN A 118 9.66 -11.55 -10.17
N ALA A 119 9.65 -10.53 -9.33
CA ALA A 119 8.59 -10.38 -8.34
C ALA A 119 7.23 -10.19 -9.02
N ILE A 120 7.18 -9.32 -10.01
CA ILE A 120 5.96 -9.04 -10.75
C ILE A 120 5.45 -10.30 -11.44
N ASP A 121 6.34 -11.01 -12.12
CA ASP A 121 5.97 -12.25 -12.81
C ASP A 121 5.46 -13.30 -11.83
N TYR A 122 6.12 -13.41 -10.69
CA TYR A 122 5.72 -14.38 -9.67
C TYR A 122 4.33 -14.09 -9.12
N ALA A 123 4.01 -12.82 -8.93
CA ALA A 123 2.73 -12.41 -8.36
C ALA A 123 1.57 -12.53 -9.35
N GLU A 124 1.88 -12.52 -10.63
CA GLU A 124 0.88 -12.43 -11.68
C GLU A 124 -0.16 -13.56 -11.66
N THR A 125 0.27 -14.77 -11.30
CA THR A 125 -0.61 -15.94 -11.29
C THR A 125 -1.04 -16.33 -9.87
N ARG A 126 -0.80 -15.49 -8.90
CA ARG A 126 -1.08 -15.80 -7.50
C ARG A 126 -2.01 -14.75 -6.88
N PRO A 127 -2.69 -15.08 -5.77
CA PRO A 127 -3.63 -14.13 -5.15
C PRO A 127 -2.91 -13.05 -4.35
N ILE A 128 -2.07 -12.29 -5.01
CA ILE A 128 -1.33 -11.22 -4.39
C ILE A 128 -1.22 -10.04 -5.36
N ASP A 129 -1.47 -8.85 -4.85
CA ASP A 129 -1.34 -7.62 -5.61
C ASP A 129 -0.10 -6.88 -5.16
N LEU A 130 0.60 -6.26 -6.08
CA LEU A 130 1.79 -5.47 -5.79
C LEU A 130 1.50 -4.01 -6.08
N ILE A 131 1.80 -3.16 -5.11
CA ILE A 131 1.67 -1.71 -5.27
C ILE A 131 3.04 -1.11 -5.05
N ASP A 132 3.60 -0.53 -6.09
CA ASP A 132 4.92 0.06 -6.04
C ASP A 132 4.84 1.53 -5.63
N ARG A 133 5.96 2.23 -5.76
CA ARG A 133 6.08 3.63 -5.40
C ARG A 133 4.99 4.49 -6.04
N ASP A 134 4.73 4.29 -7.31
CA ASP A 134 3.73 5.09 -8.00
C ASP A 134 2.34 4.86 -7.43
N GLY A 135 1.99 3.61 -7.18
CA GLY A 135 0.72 3.27 -6.55
C GLY A 135 0.62 3.81 -5.14
N LEU A 136 1.70 3.67 -4.37
CA LEU A 136 1.75 4.19 -3.01
C LEU A 136 1.59 5.71 -3.00
N SER A 137 2.26 6.39 -3.92
CA SER A 137 2.17 7.82 -4.03
C SER A 137 0.73 8.26 -4.26
N LYS A 138 0.02 7.58 -5.12
CA LYS A 138 -1.38 7.87 -5.38
C LYS A 138 -2.24 7.64 -4.15
N LEU A 139 -1.99 6.57 -3.43
CA LEU A 139 -2.72 6.28 -2.19
C LEU A 139 -2.48 7.35 -1.13
N LEU A 140 -1.23 7.73 -0.93
CA LEU A 140 -0.88 8.74 0.06
C LEU A 140 -1.48 10.09 -0.30
N LYS A 141 -1.45 10.44 -1.55
CA LYS A 141 -2.01 11.69 -2.03
C LYS A 141 -3.51 11.75 -1.78
N ARG A 142 -4.21 10.67 -2.08
CA ARG A 142 -5.65 10.60 -1.89
C ARG A 142 -6.02 10.54 -0.41
N ALA A 143 -5.27 9.77 0.36
CA ALA A 143 -5.52 9.64 1.79
C ALA A 143 -5.29 10.96 2.53
N ALA A 144 -4.38 11.80 2.04
CA ALA A 144 -4.09 13.10 2.62
C ALA A 144 -5.04 14.18 2.14
N ALA A 145 -5.82 13.92 1.09
CA ALA A 145 -6.73 14.93 0.55
C ALA A 145 -7.81 15.27 1.57
N PRO A 146 -8.19 16.54 1.65
CA PRO A 146 -9.26 16.93 2.55
C PRO A 146 -10.55 16.22 2.19
N ARG A 147 -11.28 15.82 3.20
CA ARG A 147 -12.56 15.13 3.00
C ARG A 147 -13.74 16.07 3.02
N THR A 148 -13.53 17.24 2.48
CA THR A 148 -14.58 18.26 2.45
C THR A 148 -15.79 17.80 1.66
N GLU A 149 -15.57 17.01 0.65
CA GLU A 149 -16.68 16.48 -0.15
C GLU A 149 -17.61 15.61 0.68
N LYS A 150 -17.14 15.13 1.80
CA LYS A 150 -17.98 14.30 2.66
C LYS A 150 -18.93 15.10 3.53
N ALA A 151 -18.68 16.36 3.67
CA ALA A 151 -19.55 17.20 4.45
C ALA A 151 -20.92 17.36 3.81
N ASP A 152 -21.02 16.95 2.60
CA ASP A 152 -22.27 17.07 1.84
C ASP A 152 -23.33 16.03 2.23
#